data_edd665e56cd02da3a0c9cf6570559e96
#
_entry.id   edd665e56cd02da3a0c9cf6570559e96
#
_cell.length_a   1.000
_cell.length_b   1.000
_cell.length_c   1.000
_cell.angle_alpha   90.00
_cell.angle_beta   90.00
_cell.angle_gamma   90.00
#
_symmetry.space_group_name_H-M   'P 1'
#
loop_
_entity.id
_entity.type
_entity.pdbx_description
1 polymer ?
#
loop_
_entity_poly.entity_id
_entity_poly.type
_entity_poly.pdbx_seq_one_letter_code
_entity_poly.pdbx_strand_id
1 'polypeptide(L)'
;KEIENFIKKYQYTILKPMYGNGGEGIEKVKRGSLKNKKIINKMIKKYKGAIIAQKFIKEIDKGDRRIILIDGDYVGSVARIPKKGSIKANFHAGGSAQKTRLVFKDSKICKILKPYLKKKGLFFTGIDVIGNYLTEINVTSPTGMQEINRLNSVKLEKIFWDKLEKKINK
;
A
#
# COMPACT_ATOMS: atom_id res chain seq x y z
N LYS A 1 -0.71 13.03 21.83
CA LYS A 1 -1.32 12.13 22.85
C LYS A 1 -1.80 10.82 22.25
N GLU A 2 -2.64 10.82 21.18
CA GLU A 2 -3.16 9.58 20.55
C GLU A 2 -2.04 8.71 19.95
N ILE A 3 -1.15 9.30 19.15
CA ILE A 3 0.02 8.62 18.55
C ILE A 3 0.91 8.01 19.62
N GLU A 4 1.19 8.74 20.70
CA GLU A 4 2.02 8.26 21.82
C GLU A 4 1.35 7.05 22.51
N ASN A 5 0.03 7.10 22.71
CA ASN A 5 -0.73 5.97 23.24
C ASN A 5 -0.72 4.76 22.30
N PHE A 6 -0.77 5.00 20.99
CA PHE A 6 -0.65 3.91 20.00
C PHE A 6 0.74 3.26 20.04
N ILE A 7 1.82 4.05 20.12
CA ILE A 7 3.20 3.55 20.20
C ILE A 7 3.41 2.67 21.44
N LYS A 8 2.75 2.96 22.56
CA LYS A 8 2.83 2.14 23.79
C LYS A 8 2.30 0.71 23.58
N LYS A 9 1.38 0.49 22.63
CA LYS A 9 0.76 -0.82 22.38
C LYS A 9 1.68 -1.80 21.62
N TYR A 10 2.62 -1.30 20.82
CA TYR A 10 3.43 -2.12 19.91
C TYR A 10 4.92 -1.83 20.10
N GLN A 11 5.77 -2.88 19.98
CA GLN A 11 7.22 -2.71 20.06
C GLN A 11 7.77 -1.74 18.99
N TYR A 12 7.23 -1.84 17.77
CA TYR A 12 7.55 -0.95 16.66
C TYR A 12 6.27 -0.44 16.03
N THR A 13 6.27 0.83 15.68
CA THR A 13 5.17 1.53 15.00
C THR A 13 5.71 2.23 13.77
N ILE A 14 4.96 2.22 12.69
CA ILE A 14 5.19 3.06 11.51
C ILE A 14 4.36 4.33 11.65
N LEU A 15 5.01 5.46 11.48
CA LEU A 15 4.38 6.77 11.33
C LEU A 15 4.50 7.19 9.88
N LYS A 16 3.42 7.69 9.30
CA LYS A 16 3.42 8.21 7.94
C LYS A 16 2.50 9.43 7.83
N PRO A 17 2.79 10.40 6.94
CA PRO A 17 1.88 11.52 6.72
C PRO A 17 0.56 11.01 6.12
N MET A 18 -0.53 11.74 6.34
CA MET A 18 -1.83 11.44 5.75
C MET A 18 -1.79 11.54 4.23
N TYR A 19 -1.05 12.51 3.71
CA TYR A 19 -0.88 12.78 2.29
C TYR A 19 0.58 12.60 1.90
N GLY A 20 0.83 12.05 0.73
CA GLY A 20 2.18 11.79 0.22
C GLY A 20 2.20 10.59 -0.72
N ASN A 21 3.34 10.37 -1.35
CA ASN A 21 3.57 9.24 -2.23
C ASN A 21 5.01 8.69 -2.07
N GLY A 22 5.31 7.58 -2.74
CA GLY A 22 6.67 7.06 -2.84
C GLY A 22 7.32 6.65 -1.51
N GLY A 23 6.55 6.57 -0.40
CA GLY A 23 7.08 6.24 0.92
C GLY A 23 7.86 7.39 1.57
N GLU A 24 7.69 8.64 1.08
CA GLU A 24 8.28 9.80 1.74
C GLU A 24 7.66 10.00 3.13
N GLY A 25 8.49 10.36 4.11
CA GLY A 25 8.04 10.64 5.48
C GLY A 25 7.62 9.42 6.30
N ILE A 26 7.91 8.21 5.83
CA ILE A 26 7.71 7.01 6.64
C ILE A 26 8.83 6.92 7.68
N GLU A 27 8.44 6.88 8.96
CA GLU A 27 9.34 6.75 10.10
C GLU A 27 8.99 5.50 10.92
N LYS A 28 10.00 4.70 11.26
CA LYS A 28 9.85 3.57 12.19
C LYS A 28 10.26 4.00 13.59
N VAL A 29 9.34 3.93 14.54
CA VAL A 29 9.58 4.31 15.93
C VAL A 29 9.49 3.09 16.84
N LYS A 30 10.28 3.09 17.93
CA LYS A 30 10.35 2.01 18.92
C LYS A 30 9.66 2.45 20.21
N ARG A 31 8.87 1.58 20.83
CA ARG A 31 8.28 1.81 22.14
C ARG A 31 9.36 2.21 23.16
N GLY A 32 9.08 3.22 23.97
CA GLY A 32 10.00 3.69 25.02
C GLY A 32 11.18 4.54 24.53
N SER A 33 11.32 4.78 23.23
CA SER A 33 12.41 5.62 22.72
C SER A 33 12.17 7.10 23.02
N LEU A 34 13.15 7.77 23.64
CA LEU A 34 13.13 9.22 23.91
C LEU A 34 13.06 10.05 22.60
N LYS A 35 13.48 9.49 21.47
CA LYS A 35 13.47 10.18 20.17
C LYS A 35 12.07 10.31 19.57
N ASN A 36 11.10 9.51 20.05
CA ASN A 36 9.75 9.48 19.45
C ASN A 36 9.08 10.85 19.43
N LYS A 37 9.12 11.60 20.53
CA LYS A 37 8.53 12.94 20.63
C LYS A 37 9.12 13.90 19.61
N LYS A 38 10.45 13.87 19.41
CA LYS A 38 11.15 14.70 18.41
C LYS A 38 10.72 14.31 16.99
N ILE A 39 10.60 13.01 16.69
CA ILE A 39 10.15 12.52 15.38
C ILE A 39 8.72 12.97 15.11
N ILE A 40 7.79 12.76 16.05
CA ILE A 40 6.38 13.16 15.92
C ILE A 40 6.26 14.67 15.66
N ASN A 41 6.94 15.48 16.47
CA ASN A 41 6.90 16.95 16.32
C ASN A 41 7.47 17.40 14.98
N LYS A 42 8.58 16.80 14.52
CA LYS A 42 9.17 17.05 13.20
C LYS A 42 8.18 16.74 12.08
N MET A 43 7.49 15.61 12.18
CA MET A 43 6.49 15.19 11.17
C MET A 43 5.30 16.16 11.16
N ILE A 44 4.74 16.50 12.31
CA ILE A 44 3.63 17.46 12.42
C ILE A 44 4.00 18.81 11.81
N LYS A 45 5.19 19.32 12.15
CA LYS A 45 5.69 20.60 11.60
C LYS A 45 5.89 20.54 10.08
N LYS A 46 6.48 19.43 9.57
CA LYS A 46 6.76 19.28 8.13
C LYS A 46 5.50 19.12 7.29
N TYR A 47 4.57 18.26 7.73
CA TYR A 47 3.42 17.89 6.92
C TYR A 47 2.15 18.69 7.25
N LYS A 48 2.17 19.53 8.29
CA LYS A 48 1.07 20.44 8.69
C LYS A 48 -0.31 19.76 8.72
N GLY A 49 -0.36 18.48 9.07
CA GLY A 49 -1.58 17.69 9.00
C GLY A 49 -1.54 16.44 9.89
N ALA A 50 -2.56 15.62 9.75
CA ALA A 50 -2.68 14.36 10.47
C ALA A 50 -1.56 13.37 10.10
N ILE A 51 -1.15 12.58 11.08
CA ILE A 51 -0.17 11.51 10.93
C ILE A 51 -0.86 10.18 11.22
N ILE A 52 -0.66 9.21 10.36
CA ILE A 52 -1.15 7.85 10.53
C ILE A 52 -0.12 7.07 11.35
N ALA A 53 -0.57 6.39 12.40
CA ALA A 53 0.22 5.44 13.15
C ALA A 53 -0.28 4.01 12.87
N GLN A 54 0.61 3.13 12.42
CA GLN A 54 0.30 1.75 12.11
C GLN A 54 1.28 0.81 12.81
N LYS A 55 0.81 -0.39 13.22
CA LYS A 55 1.69 -1.44 13.71
C LYS A 55 2.73 -1.78 12.64
N PHE A 56 4.01 -1.88 13.02
CA PHE A 56 5.04 -2.39 12.12
C PHE A 56 4.81 -3.87 11.83
N ILE A 57 4.79 -4.22 10.56
CA ILE A 57 4.62 -5.60 10.08
C ILE A 57 6.00 -6.09 9.63
N LYS A 58 6.56 -7.05 10.36
CA LYS A 58 7.93 -7.55 10.13
C LYS A 58 8.09 -8.21 8.76
N GLU A 59 7.01 -8.79 8.23
CA GLU A 59 6.97 -9.44 6.93
C GLU A 59 7.33 -8.52 5.75
N ILE A 60 7.44 -7.20 5.98
CA ILE A 60 7.96 -6.25 4.97
C ILE A 60 9.38 -6.63 4.51
N ASP A 61 10.17 -7.32 5.33
CA ASP A 61 11.49 -7.82 4.95
C ASP A 61 11.43 -8.78 3.76
N LYS A 62 10.28 -9.44 3.55
CA LYS A 62 9.97 -10.30 2.41
C LYS A 62 9.26 -9.55 1.27
N GLY A 63 9.06 -8.25 1.45
CA GLY A 63 8.35 -7.39 0.51
C GLY A 63 6.87 -7.22 0.81
N ASP A 64 6.24 -6.41 -0.03
CA ASP A 64 4.79 -6.26 -0.10
C ASP A 64 4.26 -6.76 -1.46
N ARG A 65 2.95 -6.89 -1.56
CA ARG A 65 2.27 -7.20 -2.81
C ARG A 65 1.42 -6.00 -3.23
N ARG A 66 1.75 -5.42 -4.37
CA ARG A 66 0.90 -4.48 -5.09
C ARG A 66 -0.12 -5.29 -5.88
N ILE A 67 -1.39 -5.10 -5.59
CA ILE A 67 -2.52 -5.75 -6.26
C ILE A 67 -3.33 -4.68 -6.98
N ILE A 68 -3.61 -4.88 -8.26
CA ILE A 68 -4.43 -3.98 -9.06
C ILE A 68 -5.84 -4.52 -9.16
N LEU A 69 -6.79 -3.62 -8.87
CA LEU A 69 -8.22 -3.86 -8.96
C LEU A 69 -8.83 -2.91 -9.99
N ILE A 70 -9.68 -3.42 -10.89
CA ILE A 70 -10.46 -2.62 -11.85
C ILE A 70 -11.94 -2.94 -11.62
N ASP A 71 -12.72 -1.93 -11.32
CA ASP A 71 -14.12 -2.04 -10.89
C ASP A 71 -14.30 -3.02 -9.71
N GLY A 72 -13.31 -3.00 -8.80
CA GLY A 72 -13.25 -3.87 -7.63
C GLY A 72 -12.83 -5.32 -7.90
N ASP A 73 -12.58 -5.70 -9.16
CA ASP A 73 -12.11 -7.04 -9.54
C ASP A 73 -10.57 -7.09 -9.60
N TYR A 74 -10.01 -8.18 -9.09
CA TYR A 74 -8.59 -8.48 -9.25
C TYR A 74 -8.22 -8.64 -10.72
N VAL A 75 -7.17 -7.96 -11.17
CA VAL A 75 -6.66 -8.07 -12.54
C VAL A 75 -5.18 -8.41 -12.61
N GLY A 76 -4.42 -8.21 -11.54
CA GLY A 76 -3.01 -8.57 -11.51
C GLY A 76 -2.32 -8.17 -10.23
N SER A 77 -1.16 -8.76 -9.99
CA SER A 77 -0.34 -8.43 -8.81
C SER A 77 1.16 -8.59 -9.09
N VAL A 78 1.95 -7.86 -8.32
CA VAL A 78 3.42 -7.91 -8.33
C VAL A 78 3.93 -7.84 -6.90
N ALA A 79 4.92 -8.66 -6.56
CA ALA A 79 5.67 -8.51 -5.33
C ALA A 79 6.74 -7.43 -5.50
N ARG A 80 6.85 -6.54 -4.50
CA ARG A 80 7.87 -5.51 -4.44
C ARG A 80 8.80 -5.83 -3.28
N ILE A 81 10.05 -6.15 -3.61
CA ILE A 81 11.05 -6.54 -2.62
C ILE A 81 11.89 -5.32 -2.26
N PRO A 82 11.94 -4.91 -0.98
CA PRO A 82 12.73 -3.76 -0.57
C PRO A 82 14.23 -4.03 -0.74
N LYS A 83 15.01 -2.96 -0.89
CA LYS A 83 16.47 -3.06 -0.76
C LYS A 83 16.83 -3.57 0.64
N LYS A 84 17.91 -4.33 0.74
CA LYS A 84 18.41 -4.86 2.03
C LYS A 84 18.49 -3.74 3.09
N GLY A 85 17.86 -3.96 4.24
CA GLY A 85 17.80 -3.00 5.34
C GLY A 85 16.76 -1.88 5.19
N SER A 86 16.02 -1.81 4.08
CA SER A 86 14.93 -0.85 3.89
C SER A 86 13.60 -1.42 4.39
N ILE A 87 12.76 -0.55 4.93
CA ILE A 87 11.36 -0.84 5.25
C ILE A 87 10.40 -0.36 4.15
N LYS A 88 10.94 0.12 3.02
CA LYS A 88 10.19 0.67 1.90
C LYS A 88 10.34 -0.26 0.69
N ALA A 89 9.26 -0.90 0.28
CA ALA A 89 9.24 -1.85 -0.83
C ALA A 89 8.78 -1.23 -2.15
N ASN A 90 8.23 -0.01 -2.13
CA ASN A 90 7.72 0.64 -3.34
C ASN A 90 8.82 0.91 -4.38
N PHE A 91 8.45 0.98 -5.65
CA PHE A 91 9.39 1.16 -6.77
C PHE A 91 10.17 2.47 -6.70
N HIS A 92 9.56 3.58 -6.24
CA HIS A 92 10.24 4.87 -6.08
C HIS A 92 11.36 4.81 -5.04
N ALA A 93 11.23 3.96 -4.03
CA ALA A 93 12.29 3.71 -3.05
C ALA A 93 13.32 2.67 -3.54
N GLY A 94 13.22 2.22 -4.78
CA GLY A 94 14.14 1.27 -5.40
C GLY A 94 13.84 -0.19 -5.06
N GLY A 95 12.60 -0.50 -4.72
CA GLY A 95 12.14 -1.89 -4.62
C GLY A 95 12.18 -2.60 -5.96
N SER A 96 12.54 -3.89 -5.97
CA SER A 96 12.54 -4.73 -7.16
C SER A 96 11.21 -5.44 -7.36
N ALA A 97 10.79 -5.57 -8.63
CA ALA A 97 9.58 -6.28 -9.01
C ALA A 97 9.84 -7.78 -9.15
N GLN A 98 9.01 -8.61 -8.54
CA GLN A 98 9.02 -10.06 -8.71
C GLN A 98 7.62 -10.57 -9.02
N LYS A 99 7.56 -11.64 -9.84
CA LYS A 99 6.31 -12.33 -10.16
C LYS A 99 5.68 -12.87 -8.88
N THR A 100 4.39 -12.64 -8.72
CA THR A 100 3.62 -13.20 -7.61
C THR A 100 2.23 -13.64 -8.07
N ARG A 101 1.58 -14.47 -7.27
CA ARG A 101 0.19 -14.89 -7.50
C ARG A 101 -0.67 -14.41 -6.35
N LEU A 102 -1.95 -14.25 -6.63
CA LEU A 102 -2.94 -13.95 -5.60
C LEU A 102 -3.04 -15.14 -4.63
N VAL A 103 -2.74 -14.91 -3.36
CA VAL A 103 -2.92 -15.93 -2.33
C VAL A 103 -4.32 -15.84 -1.72
N PHE A 104 -4.77 -16.89 -1.04
CA PHE A 104 -6.11 -16.96 -0.46
C PHE A 104 -6.49 -15.74 0.39
N LYS A 105 -5.56 -15.26 1.22
CA LYS A 105 -5.80 -14.09 2.08
C LYS A 105 -5.93 -12.78 1.30
N ASP A 106 -5.17 -12.63 0.21
CA ASP A 106 -5.30 -11.48 -0.69
C ASP A 106 -6.66 -11.49 -1.38
N SER A 107 -7.10 -12.67 -1.85
CA SER A 107 -8.43 -12.85 -2.44
C SER A 107 -9.55 -12.44 -1.47
N LYS A 108 -9.42 -12.80 -0.18
CA LYS A 108 -10.38 -12.39 0.86
C LYS A 108 -10.39 -10.86 1.03
N ILE A 109 -9.22 -10.21 1.06
CA ILE A 109 -9.11 -8.74 1.12
C ILE A 109 -9.81 -8.11 -0.08
N CYS A 110 -9.51 -8.57 -1.30
CA CYS A 110 -10.14 -8.07 -2.52
C CYS A 110 -11.67 -8.21 -2.49
N LYS A 111 -12.19 -9.37 -2.06
CA LYS A 111 -13.64 -9.61 -1.92
C LYS A 111 -14.30 -8.65 -0.93
N ILE A 112 -13.67 -8.39 0.21
CA ILE A 112 -14.19 -7.44 1.22
C ILE A 112 -14.19 -6.02 0.68
N LEU A 113 -13.16 -5.61 -0.04
CA LEU A 113 -13.05 -4.25 -0.57
C LEU A 113 -13.96 -3.98 -1.77
N LYS A 114 -14.26 -4.99 -2.59
CA LYS A 114 -15.02 -4.84 -3.84
C LYS A 114 -16.31 -4.03 -3.70
N PRO A 115 -17.24 -4.35 -2.77
CA PRO A 115 -18.49 -3.60 -2.64
C PRO A 115 -18.24 -2.14 -2.22
N TYR A 116 -17.25 -1.90 -1.35
CA TYR A 116 -16.87 -0.55 -0.93
C TYR A 116 -16.33 0.27 -2.10
N LEU A 117 -15.39 -0.29 -2.88
CA LEU A 117 -14.78 0.38 -4.03
C LEU A 117 -15.84 0.73 -5.08
N LYS A 118 -16.75 -0.20 -5.38
CA LYS A 118 -17.87 0.03 -6.31
C LYS A 118 -18.81 1.13 -5.82
N LYS A 119 -19.22 1.08 -4.55
CA LYS A 119 -20.09 2.11 -3.95
C LYS A 119 -19.47 3.50 -4.01
N LYS A 120 -18.14 3.61 -3.91
CA LYS A 120 -17.41 4.88 -3.97
C LYS A 120 -17.00 5.30 -5.39
N GLY A 121 -17.33 4.52 -6.42
CA GLY A 121 -16.93 4.81 -7.80
C GLY A 121 -15.41 4.69 -8.04
N LEU A 122 -14.69 3.99 -7.18
CA LEU A 122 -13.23 3.82 -7.26
C LEU A 122 -12.91 2.72 -8.28
N PHE A 123 -12.92 3.10 -9.55
CA PHE A 123 -12.81 2.18 -10.67
C PHE A 123 -11.43 1.56 -10.81
N PHE A 124 -10.36 2.36 -10.66
CA PHE A 124 -8.97 1.91 -10.76
C PHE A 124 -8.27 2.06 -9.42
N THR A 125 -7.90 0.95 -8.80
CA THR A 125 -7.37 0.93 -7.45
C THR A 125 -6.16 0.00 -7.36
N GLY A 126 -5.12 0.46 -6.66
CA GLY A 126 -3.99 -0.36 -6.23
C GLY A 126 -4.05 -0.57 -4.72
N ILE A 127 -3.94 -1.80 -4.26
CA ILE A 127 -3.82 -2.07 -2.83
C ILE A 127 -2.47 -2.69 -2.50
N ASP A 128 -1.95 -2.37 -1.33
CA ASP A 128 -0.68 -2.90 -0.83
C ASP A 128 -0.93 -3.82 0.36
N VAL A 129 -0.36 -5.03 0.29
CA VAL A 129 -0.53 -6.07 1.31
C VAL A 129 0.85 -6.52 1.79
N ILE A 130 1.09 -6.43 3.11
CA ILE A 130 2.28 -6.97 3.77
C ILE A 130 1.86 -8.15 4.63
N GLY A 131 2.47 -9.32 4.43
CA GLY A 131 2.04 -10.54 5.11
C GLY A 131 0.56 -10.82 4.81
N ASN A 132 -0.31 -10.65 5.80
CA ASN A 132 -1.76 -10.88 5.70
C ASN A 132 -2.58 -9.59 5.89
N TYR A 133 -1.94 -8.43 5.85
CA TYR A 133 -2.56 -7.16 6.22
C TYR A 133 -2.60 -6.20 5.05
N LEU A 134 -3.78 -5.66 4.78
CA LEU A 134 -3.94 -4.48 3.94
C LEU A 134 -3.26 -3.30 4.64
N THR A 135 -2.32 -2.65 3.95
CA THR A 135 -1.56 -1.53 4.51
C THR A 135 -1.85 -0.21 3.83
N GLU A 136 -2.34 -0.25 2.58
CA GLU A 136 -2.62 0.95 1.80
C GLU A 136 -3.65 0.68 0.70
N ILE A 137 -4.44 1.71 0.38
CA ILE A 137 -5.36 1.74 -0.76
C ILE A 137 -5.01 2.98 -1.59
N ASN A 138 -4.57 2.78 -2.83
CA ASN A 138 -4.14 3.82 -3.75
C ASN A 138 -5.21 4.02 -4.83
N VAL A 139 -5.79 5.22 -4.91
CA VAL A 139 -6.98 5.48 -5.74
C VAL A 139 -6.79 6.58 -6.79
N THR A 140 -5.68 7.33 -6.73
CA THR A 140 -5.42 8.42 -7.69
C THR A 140 -4.69 7.91 -8.93
N SER A 141 -3.52 7.30 -8.75
CA SER A 141 -2.70 6.76 -9.86
C SER A 141 -1.83 5.60 -9.38
N PRO A 142 -2.42 4.43 -9.09
CA PRO A 142 -1.63 3.29 -8.63
C PRO A 142 -0.65 2.83 -9.70
N THR A 143 0.63 2.75 -9.33
CA THR A 143 1.72 2.22 -10.17
C THR A 143 1.80 0.70 -10.08
N GLY A 144 2.57 0.08 -10.98
CA GLY A 144 2.83 -1.36 -10.99
C GLY A 144 2.20 -2.11 -12.16
N MET A 145 1.39 -1.44 -12.99
CA MET A 145 0.74 -2.05 -14.14
C MET A 145 1.78 -2.56 -15.15
N GLN A 146 2.81 -1.77 -15.45
CA GLN A 146 3.86 -2.13 -16.40
C GLN A 146 4.67 -3.36 -15.93
N GLU A 147 5.01 -3.40 -14.64
CA GLU A 147 5.70 -4.53 -14.04
C GLU A 147 4.85 -5.79 -14.08
N ILE A 148 3.56 -5.69 -13.78
CA ILE A 148 2.62 -6.80 -13.86
C ILE A 148 2.53 -7.30 -15.32
N ASN A 149 2.38 -6.42 -16.29
CA ASN A 149 2.31 -6.77 -17.70
C ASN A 149 3.53 -7.56 -18.14
N ARG A 150 4.72 -7.01 -17.85
CA ARG A 150 6.00 -7.63 -18.19
C ARG A 150 6.19 -9.01 -17.54
N LEU A 151 5.89 -9.11 -16.23
CA LEU A 151 6.14 -10.34 -15.46
C LEU A 151 5.12 -11.46 -15.72
N ASN A 152 3.90 -11.10 -16.11
CA ASN A 152 2.82 -12.07 -16.29
C ASN A 152 2.37 -12.22 -17.75
N SER A 153 3.02 -11.50 -18.70
CA SER A 153 2.66 -11.51 -20.14
C SER A 153 1.18 -11.17 -20.38
N VAL A 154 0.69 -10.14 -19.66
CA VAL A 154 -0.69 -9.65 -19.76
C VAL A 154 -0.69 -8.18 -20.22
N LYS A 155 -1.86 -7.67 -20.61
CA LYS A 155 -2.09 -6.26 -20.98
C LYS A 155 -3.21 -5.69 -20.11
N LEU A 156 -2.86 -5.21 -18.92
CA LEU A 156 -3.84 -4.68 -17.96
C LEU A 156 -4.54 -3.43 -18.48
N GLU A 157 -3.88 -2.63 -19.31
CA GLU A 157 -4.47 -1.47 -20.00
C GLU A 157 -5.63 -1.89 -20.89
N LYS A 158 -5.53 -3.03 -21.59
CA LYS A 158 -6.66 -3.57 -22.37
C LYS A 158 -7.83 -3.94 -21.46
N ILE A 159 -7.56 -4.66 -20.37
CA ILE A 159 -8.59 -5.02 -19.38
C ILE A 159 -9.26 -3.78 -18.80
N PHE A 160 -8.48 -2.72 -18.56
CA PHE A 160 -9.00 -1.44 -18.06
C PHE A 160 -10.01 -0.84 -19.04
N TRP A 161 -9.64 -0.70 -20.32
CA TRP A 161 -10.50 -0.10 -21.32
C TRP A 161 -11.73 -0.96 -21.61
N ASP A 162 -11.57 -2.29 -21.78
CA ASP A 162 -12.69 -3.23 -21.98
C ASP A 162 -13.76 -3.12 -20.87
N LYS A 163 -13.31 -2.97 -19.61
CA LYS A 163 -14.21 -2.82 -18.45
C LYS A 163 -14.83 -1.43 -18.38
N LEU A 164 -14.08 -0.39 -18.75
CA LEU A 164 -14.56 0.99 -18.74
C LEU A 164 -15.65 1.17 -19.79
N GLU A 165 -15.42 0.74 -21.03
CA GLU A 165 -16.40 0.78 -22.11
C GLU A 165 -17.69 0.04 -21.75
N LYS A 166 -17.59 -1.16 -21.21
CA LYS A 166 -18.76 -1.91 -20.72
C LYS A 166 -19.51 -1.21 -19.59
N LYS A 167 -18.86 -0.34 -18.85
CA LYS A 167 -19.48 0.40 -17.74
C LYS A 167 -20.17 1.67 -18.22
N ILE A 168 -19.64 2.32 -19.26
CA ILE A 168 -20.18 3.57 -19.82
C ILE A 168 -21.38 3.25 -20.73
N ASN A 169 -21.32 2.12 -21.45
CA ASN A 169 -22.38 1.71 -22.41
C ASN A 169 -23.55 0.95 -21.74
N LYS A 170 -23.65 1.01 -20.42
CA LYS A 170 -24.80 0.51 -19.63
C LYS A 170 -25.67 1.66 -19.18
#